data_c74430ccf7d383a95ced9cf4b81bb4b6
#
_entry.id   c74430ccf7d383a95ced9cf4b81bb4b6
#
_cell.length_a   1.000
_cell.length_b   1.000
_cell.length_c   1.000
_cell.angle_alpha   90.00
_cell.angle_beta   90.00
_cell.angle_gamma   90.00
#
_symmetry.space_group_name_H-M   'P 1'
#
loop_
_entity.id
_entity.type
_entity.pdbx_description
1 polymer ?
#
loop_
_entity_poly.entity_id
_entity_poly.type
_entity_poly.pdbx_seq_one_letter_code
_entity_poly.pdbx_strand_id
1 'polypeptide(L)'
;MAVDPRIEKYLQALEAIKDANFSMDIPVSGDGPGKLGSAIADLRRHLAVNIELERTLAEVAQKINEGLLLDEVLDFVYANFRRIIPYDRIGIALLEDDGSIVKSLWANSEAALIRIPKGYAAALAGSSLEMIIASGEPRILNDLELHLREHPGSDSTRRIVEEGMRSSLTCPLQAMNRAIGFIFFSSMRTDTYRNVHVDVYRRIAGQLSVIIEKSRLYQKLIEVNALKDRFLGIAAHDLRSPLGVGKNFLALFLQGYLGEIPDEQLKILRTIDRNLDRMLQMINDLLDISTIESGQLELKPQRIDLSLYLQKAVELRRPLAQAKSISLQLELPPELPEVSMDPQRIDQVLDNLVTNAIKFSFAGTQIILSARKTGNFVSIEVKDQGQGIPQQDLPKLFSDFGKTSVKPTSGEKSTGLGLAIVKRIVEAHEGQVGAESETGKGSTFYFTLPV
;
A
#
# COMPACT_ATOMS: atom_id res chain seq x y z
N MET A 1 57.22 -35.63 -20.72
CA MET A 1 57.16 -34.37 -19.95
C MET A 1 56.36 -34.64 -18.74
N ALA A 2 56.89 -34.52 -17.51
CA ALA A 2 56.11 -34.66 -16.31
C ALA A 2 55.17 -33.42 -16.20
N VAL A 3 53.89 -33.67 -16.04
CA VAL A 3 52.92 -32.59 -15.81
C VAL A 3 53.21 -31.90 -14.50
N ASP A 4 53.27 -30.57 -14.48
CA ASP A 4 53.53 -29.80 -13.27
C ASP A 4 52.48 -30.16 -12.22
N PRO A 5 52.83 -30.58 -11.00
CA PRO A 5 51.90 -31.04 -9.96
C PRO A 5 50.93 -29.95 -9.50
N ARG A 6 51.21 -28.69 -9.83
CA ARG A 6 50.27 -27.57 -9.53
C ARG A 6 49.07 -27.57 -10.43
N ILE A 7 49.14 -28.18 -11.65
CA ILE A 7 48.02 -28.22 -12.61
C ILE A 7 46.83 -29.00 -12.01
N GLU A 8 47.13 -30.12 -11.31
CA GLU A 8 46.08 -30.87 -10.63
C GLU A 8 45.39 -30.07 -9.54
N LYS A 9 46.13 -29.28 -8.74
CA LYS A 9 45.56 -28.35 -7.75
C LYS A 9 44.74 -27.25 -8.41
N TYR A 10 45.16 -26.74 -9.56
CA TYR A 10 44.36 -25.73 -10.31
C TYR A 10 43.04 -26.30 -10.82
N LEU A 11 43.04 -27.54 -11.29
CA LEU A 11 41.80 -28.21 -11.71
C LEU A 11 40.85 -28.42 -10.51
N GLN A 12 41.39 -28.93 -9.40
CA GLN A 12 40.59 -29.09 -8.18
C GLN A 12 40.03 -27.72 -7.67
N ALA A 13 40.84 -26.65 -7.74
CA ALA A 13 40.35 -25.31 -7.40
C ALA A 13 39.25 -24.82 -8.33
N LEU A 14 39.33 -25.10 -9.64
CA LEU A 14 38.27 -24.73 -10.60
C LEU A 14 37.01 -25.53 -10.35
N GLU A 15 37.10 -26.82 -10.03
CA GLU A 15 35.94 -27.63 -9.63
C GLU A 15 35.31 -27.11 -8.34
N ALA A 16 36.11 -26.82 -7.32
CA ALA A 16 35.61 -26.23 -6.07
C ALA A 16 34.91 -24.88 -6.30
N ILE A 17 35.47 -24.02 -7.17
CA ILE A 17 34.84 -22.75 -7.56
C ILE A 17 33.48 -22.98 -8.24
N LYS A 18 33.37 -23.99 -9.14
CA LYS A 18 32.13 -24.37 -9.78
C LYS A 18 31.02 -24.74 -8.78
N ASP A 19 31.41 -25.38 -7.70
CA ASP A 19 30.50 -25.78 -6.60
C ASP A 19 30.33 -24.68 -5.53
N ALA A 20 30.72 -23.44 -5.85
CA ALA A 20 30.70 -22.27 -4.96
C ALA A 20 31.51 -22.46 -3.66
N ASN A 21 32.49 -23.34 -3.66
CA ASN A 21 33.45 -23.54 -2.57
C ASN A 21 34.70 -22.72 -2.81
N PHE A 22 34.85 -21.62 -2.11
CA PHE A 22 35.99 -20.66 -2.24
C PHE A 22 37.09 -20.81 -1.19
N SER A 23 37.05 -21.87 -0.38
CA SER A 23 37.98 -22.04 0.74
C SER A 23 39.35 -22.61 0.33
N MET A 24 39.46 -23.19 -0.87
CA MET A 24 40.67 -23.90 -1.32
C MET A 24 41.84 -22.94 -1.57
N ASP A 25 43.00 -23.29 -1.10
CA ASP A 25 44.24 -22.52 -1.34
C ASP A 25 44.82 -22.82 -2.73
N ILE A 26 45.19 -21.74 -3.45
CA ILE A 26 45.70 -21.82 -4.83
C ILE A 26 47.14 -21.41 -4.85
N PRO A 27 48.07 -22.30 -5.25
CA PRO A 27 49.47 -21.97 -5.35
C PRO A 27 49.73 -20.85 -6.36
N VAL A 28 50.42 -19.78 -5.96
CA VAL A 28 50.80 -18.66 -6.83
C VAL A 28 52.30 -18.49 -6.86
N SER A 29 52.87 -18.27 -8.04
CA SER A 29 54.31 -18.00 -8.24
C SER A 29 54.55 -17.15 -9.49
N GLY A 30 55.74 -16.64 -9.69
CA GLY A 30 56.07 -15.77 -10.83
C GLY A 30 56.33 -16.47 -12.15
N ASP A 31 56.37 -17.80 -12.17
CA ASP A 31 56.59 -18.62 -13.36
C ASP A 31 55.30 -18.84 -14.22
N GLY A 32 55.37 -19.47 -15.35
CA GLY A 32 54.25 -19.65 -16.26
C GLY A 32 53.03 -20.33 -15.62
N PRO A 33 53.16 -21.50 -14.99
CA PRO A 33 52.09 -22.13 -14.21
C PRO A 33 51.59 -21.30 -13.07
N GLY A 34 52.46 -20.58 -12.35
CA GLY A 34 52.08 -19.71 -11.26
C GLY A 34 51.26 -18.50 -11.67
N LYS A 35 51.47 -17.97 -12.88
CA LYS A 35 50.60 -16.94 -13.47
C LYS A 35 49.15 -17.43 -13.66
N LEU A 36 48.99 -18.72 -14.09
CA LEU A 36 47.66 -19.33 -14.15
C LEU A 36 47.04 -19.45 -12.76
N GLY A 37 47.84 -19.88 -11.76
CA GLY A 37 47.38 -19.89 -10.35
C GLY A 37 46.90 -18.54 -9.86
N SER A 38 47.65 -17.47 -10.20
CA SER A 38 47.23 -16.08 -9.84
C SER A 38 45.91 -15.70 -10.50
N ALA A 39 45.73 -16.01 -11.78
CA ALA A 39 44.49 -15.74 -12.50
C ALA A 39 43.28 -16.50 -11.92
N ILE A 40 43.49 -17.77 -11.52
CA ILE A 40 42.44 -18.57 -10.85
C ILE A 40 42.11 -18.02 -9.46
N ALA A 41 43.12 -17.60 -8.71
CA ALA A 41 42.93 -16.98 -7.40
C ALA A 41 42.18 -15.65 -7.47
N ASP A 42 42.46 -14.85 -8.50
CA ASP A 42 41.71 -13.61 -8.77
C ASP A 42 40.27 -13.88 -9.20
N LEU A 43 40.03 -14.86 -10.08
CA LEU A 43 38.70 -15.31 -10.48
C LEU A 43 37.91 -15.79 -9.25
N ARG A 44 38.51 -16.64 -8.40
CA ARG A 44 37.92 -17.12 -7.16
C ARG A 44 37.46 -15.95 -6.28
N ARG A 45 38.37 -14.96 -6.07
CA ARG A 45 38.07 -13.78 -5.25
C ARG A 45 36.91 -12.98 -5.82
N HIS A 46 36.89 -12.72 -7.12
CA HIS A 46 35.82 -12.02 -7.80
C HIS A 46 34.47 -12.75 -7.67
N LEU A 47 34.44 -14.05 -7.88
CA LEU A 47 33.22 -14.84 -7.77
C LEU A 47 32.70 -14.90 -6.33
N ALA A 48 33.59 -15.09 -5.34
CA ALA A 48 33.21 -15.09 -3.94
C ALA A 48 32.56 -13.77 -3.50
N VAL A 49 33.15 -12.63 -3.88
CA VAL A 49 32.61 -11.31 -3.60
C VAL A 49 31.26 -11.11 -4.29
N ASN A 50 31.12 -11.54 -5.55
CA ASN A 50 29.87 -11.40 -6.30
C ASN A 50 28.73 -12.23 -5.68
N ILE A 51 29.01 -13.47 -5.29
CA ILE A 51 27.98 -14.36 -4.69
C ILE A 51 27.55 -13.81 -3.33
N GLU A 52 28.50 -13.37 -2.49
CA GLU A 52 28.16 -12.76 -1.20
C GLU A 52 27.36 -11.46 -1.38
N LEU A 53 27.71 -10.66 -2.38
CA LEU A 53 26.95 -9.46 -2.75
C LEU A 53 25.51 -9.80 -3.14
N GLU A 54 25.32 -10.72 -4.07
CA GLU A 54 23.97 -11.13 -4.52
C GLU A 54 23.13 -11.67 -3.36
N ARG A 55 23.74 -12.50 -2.50
CA ARG A 55 23.07 -13.02 -1.31
C ARG A 55 22.62 -11.90 -0.37
N THR A 56 23.53 -10.99 -0.04
CA THR A 56 23.22 -9.88 0.88
C THR A 56 22.14 -8.95 0.30
N LEU A 57 22.20 -8.68 -1.01
CA LEU A 57 21.18 -7.88 -1.69
C LEU A 57 19.80 -8.57 -1.71
N ALA A 58 19.77 -9.90 -1.90
CA ALA A 58 18.55 -10.69 -1.82
C ALA A 58 17.93 -10.64 -0.40
N GLU A 59 18.75 -10.75 0.64
CA GLU A 59 18.32 -10.63 2.03
C GLU A 59 17.74 -9.23 2.32
N VAL A 60 18.36 -8.17 1.80
CA VAL A 60 17.84 -6.79 1.91
C VAL A 60 16.50 -6.67 1.22
N ALA A 61 16.36 -7.21 0.00
CA ALA A 61 15.09 -7.17 -0.74
C ALA A 61 13.96 -7.94 -0.01
N GLN A 62 14.29 -9.07 0.61
CA GLN A 62 13.34 -9.83 1.41
C GLN A 62 12.84 -9.04 2.61
N LYS A 63 13.74 -8.41 3.37
CA LYS A 63 13.37 -7.60 4.54
C LYS A 63 12.40 -6.46 4.20
N ILE A 64 12.56 -5.86 3.04
CA ILE A 64 11.63 -4.82 2.55
C ILE A 64 10.25 -5.40 2.26
N ASN A 65 10.20 -6.59 1.66
CA ASN A 65 8.93 -7.26 1.37
C ASN A 65 8.21 -7.72 2.66
N GLU A 66 8.95 -7.93 3.74
CA GLU A 66 8.43 -8.22 5.09
C GLU A 66 7.90 -6.96 5.80
N GLY A 67 8.01 -5.78 5.19
CA GLY A 67 7.44 -4.53 5.70
C GLY A 67 8.33 -3.77 6.70
N LEU A 68 9.64 -4.07 6.76
CA LEU A 68 10.56 -3.30 7.60
C LEU A 68 10.64 -1.84 7.15
N LEU A 69 10.82 -0.95 8.13
CA LEU A 69 11.04 0.47 7.88
C LEU A 69 12.39 0.71 7.17
N LEU A 70 12.47 1.77 6.39
CA LEU A 70 13.68 2.08 5.63
C LEU A 70 14.93 2.17 6.51
N ASP A 71 14.83 2.81 7.67
CA ASP A 71 15.95 2.96 8.61
C ASP A 71 16.48 1.58 9.07
N GLU A 72 15.59 0.61 9.36
CA GLU A 72 15.96 -0.77 9.75
C GLU A 72 16.65 -1.53 8.62
N VAL A 73 16.22 -1.31 7.39
CA VAL A 73 16.87 -1.88 6.20
C VAL A 73 18.27 -1.32 6.02
N LEU A 74 18.45 -0.03 6.23
CA LEU A 74 19.76 0.63 6.11
C LEU A 74 20.72 0.23 7.24
N ASP A 75 20.22 0.00 8.46
CA ASP A 75 20.99 -0.57 9.56
C ASP A 75 21.45 -2.01 9.25
N PHE A 76 20.59 -2.80 8.63
CA PHE A 76 20.97 -4.14 8.14
C PHE A 76 22.05 -4.06 7.05
N VAL A 77 21.96 -3.13 6.12
CA VAL A 77 22.99 -2.85 5.11
C VAL A 77 24.32 -2.53 5.80
N TYR A 78 24.31 -1.61 6.76
CA TYR A 78 25.52 -1.25 7.52
C TYR A 78 26.15 -2.45 8.22
N ALA A 79 25.37 -3.33 8.82
CA ALA A 79 25.90 -4.48 9.54
C ALA A 79 26.52 -5.55 8.62
N ASN A 80 26.00 -5.72 7.39
CA ASN A 80 26.31 -6.88 6.54
C ASN A 80 27.26 -6.57 5.37
N PHE A 81 27.30 -5.34 4.87
CA PHE A 81 28.16 -4.99 3.73
C PHE A 81 29.64 -4.87 4.07
N ARG A 82 30.03 -4.82 5.33
CA ARG A 82 31.43 -4.67 5.76
C ARG A 82 32.34 -5.80 5.31
N ARG A 83 31.76 -6.98 5.03
CA ARG A 83 32.52 -8.14 4.48
C ARG A 83 32.85 -7.95 2.99
N ILE A 84 32.09 -7.12 2.31
CA ILE A 84 32.19 -6.90 0.87
C ILE A 84 33.00 -5.62 0.59
N ILE A 85 32.81 -4.60 1.39
CA ILE A 85 33.36 -3.26 1.23
C ILE A 85 34.02 -2.80 2.53
N PRO A 86 35.27 -2.30 2.51
CA PRO A 86 35.86 -1.67 3.70
C PRO A 86 35.18 -0.29 3.93
N TYR A 87 34.61 -0.10 5.11
CA TYR A 87 34.13 1.20 5.58
C TYR A 87 34.08 1.24 7.11
N ASP A 88 34.14 2.44 7.63
CA ASP A 88 33.93 2.76 9.03
C ASP A 88 32.67 3.64 9.17
N ARG A 89 32.15 4.20 8.04
CA ARG A 89 30.95 4.99 7.96
C ARG A 89 30.23 4.74 6.64
N ILE A 90 28.90 4.63 6.69
CA ILE A 90 28.01 4.76 5.53
C ILE A 90 27.09 5.95 5.75
N GLY A 91 26.89 6.76 4.72
CA GLY A 91 25.89 7.83 4.68
C GLY A 91 25.07 7.76 3.42
N ILE A 92 23.80 8.08 3.52
CA ILE A 92 22.89 8.19 2.37
C ILE A 92 22.25 9.57 2.42
N ALA A 93 22.32 10.28 1.32
CA ALA A 93 21.66 11.56 1.14
C ALA A 93 20.82 11.58 -0.13
N LEU A 94 19.66 12.20 -0.07
CA LEU A 94 18.76 12.35 -1.21
C LEU A 94 18.76 13.76 -1.75
N LEU A 95 18.38 13.88 -3.01
CA LEU A 95 18.12 15.17 -3.65
C LEU A 95 16.70 15.61 -3.33
N GLU A 96 16.55 16.84 -2.84
CA GLU A 96 15.28 17.52 -2.59
C GLU A 96 15.21 18.81 -3.43
N ASP A 97 14.06 19.46 -3.46
CA ASP A 97 13.79 20.71 -4.14
C ASP A 97 14.28 20.73 -5.60
N ASP A 98 13.74 19.79 -6.39
CA ASP A 98 14.09 19.60 -7.81
C ASP A 98 15.59 19.36 -8.07
N GLY A 99 16.30 18.84 -7.07
CA GLY A 99 17.70 18.49 -7.18
C GLY A 99 18.66 19.59 -6.74
N SER A 100 18.18 20.67 -6.14
CA SER A 100 19.02 21.79 -5.68
C SER A 100 19.67 21.54 -4.31
N ILE A 101 19.07 20.70 -3.47
CA ILE A 101 19.51 20.42 -2.10
C ILE A 101 19.85 18.95 -1.95
N VAL A 102 20.99 18.68 -1.30
CA VAL A 102 21.39 17.33 -0.84
C VAL A 102 21.11 17.22 0.64
N LYS A 103 20.18 16.33 1.03
CA LYS A 103 19.78 16.16 2.43
C LYS A 103 20.09 14.76 2.94
N SER A 104 20.78 14.68 4.06
CA SER A 104 21.11 13.42 4.72
C SER A 104 19.85 12.71 5.18
N LEU A 105 19.61 11.52 4.61
CA LEU A 105 18.50 10.64 4.93
C LEU A 105 18.84 9.77 6.13
N TRP A 106 20.06 9.20 6.14
CA TRP A 106 20.52 8.24 7.12
C TRP A 106 22.06 8.20 7.14
N ALA A 107 22.63 7.95 8.30
CA ALA A 107 24.06 7.68 8.45
C ALA A 107 24.32 6.78 9.66
N ASN A 108 25.31 5.90 9.52
CA ASN A 108 25.85 5.10 10.61
C ASN A 108 27.38 5.08 10.54
N SER A 109 28.06 5.06 11.70
CA SER A 109 29.51 5.28 11.81
C SER A 109 30.09 4.62 13.05
N GLU A 110 31.32 4.13 12.97
CA GLU A 110 32.11 3.67 14.11
C GLU A 110 32.65 4.83 14.97
N ALA A 111 32.55 6.07 14.49
CA ALA A 111 32.96 7.24 15.25
C ALA A 111 32.04 7.50 16.44
N ALA A 112 32.60 8.02 17.53
CA ALA A 112 31.85 8.34 18.75
C ALA A 112 30.73 9.38 18.52
N LEU A 113 30.85 10.21 17.47
CA LEU A 113 29.88 11.28 17.16
C LEU A 113 29.73 11.43 15.65
N ILE A 114 28.52 11.25 15.16
CA ILE A 114 28.16 11.49 13.75
C ILE A 114 28.02 12.99 13.51
N ARG A 115 28.88 13.56 12.68
CA ARG A 115 28.94 15.00 12.38
C ARG A 115 27.98 15.42 11.26
N ILE A 116 27.55 14.48 10.41
CA ILE A 116 26.49 14.67 9.42
C ILE A 116 25.33 13.74 9.78
N PRO A 117 24.43 14.16 10.69
CA PRO A 117 23.29 13.35 11.11
C PRO A 117 22.16 13.41 10.07
N LYS A 118 21.11 12.61 10.30
CA LYS A 118 19.84 12.67 9.55
C LYS A 118 19.28 14.10 9.56
N GLY A 119 18.87 14.60 8.39
CA GLY A 119 18.32 15.93 8.21
C GLY A 119 19.34 17.04 7.90
N TYR A 120 20.66 16.79 8.00
CA TYR A 120 21.65 17.76 7.52
C TYR A 120 21.44 18.01 6.02
N ALA A 121 21.41 19.29 5.62
CA ALA A 121 21.17 19.71 4.25
C ALA A 121 22.25 20.67 3.76
N ALA A 122 22.63 20.54 2.49
CA ALA A 122 23.59 21.39 1.82
C ALA A 122 23.15 21.63 0.37
N ALA A 123 23.52 22.78 -0.21
CA ALA A 123 23.28 23.05 -1.62
C ALA A 123 24.11 22.09 -2.50
N LEU A 124 23.52 21.60 -3.58
CA LEU A 124 24.22 20.81 -4.58
C LEU A 124 25.11 21.72 -5.45
N ALA A 125 24.56 22.86 -5.89
CA ALA A 125 25.22 23.80 -6.77
C ALA A 125 26.55 24.29 -6.15
N GLY A 126 27.62 24.24 -6.96
CA GLY A 126 28.98 24.61 -6.55
C GLY A 126 29.66 23.57 -5.65
N SER A 127 29.01 22.44 -5.35
CA SER A 127 29.61 21.33 -4.64
C SER A 127 30.33 20.37 -5.59
N SER A 128 31.31 19.63 -5.08
CA SER A 128 31.99 18.58 -5.84
C SER A 128 31.09 17.37 -6.17
N LEU A 129 29.87 17.31 -5.60
CA LEU A 129 28.85 16.28 -5.89
C LEU A 129 28.14 16.53 -7.23
N GLU A 130 28.11 17.76 -7.71
CA GLU A 130 27.48 18.12 -8.97
C GLU A 130 28.08 17.35 -10.16
N MET A 131 29.41 17.19 -10.17
CA MET A 131 30.11 16.42 -11.21
C MET A 131 29.75 14.93 -11.17
N ILE A 132 29.46 14.36 -9.99
CA ILE A 132 29.06 12.95 -9.85
C ILE A 132 27.69 12.72 -10.47
N ILE A 133 26.76 13.66 -10.33
CA ILE A 133 25.45 13.60 -10.99
C ILE A 133 25.60 13.74 -12.49
N ALA A 134 26.38 14.71 -12.95
CA ALA A 134 26.54 14.98 -14.37
C ALA A 134 27.23 13.82 -15.11
N SER A 135 28.21 13.16 -14.49
CA SER A 135 28.93 12.03 -15.09
C SER A 135 28.24 10.70 -14.88
N GLY A 136 27.43 10.55 -13.82
CA GLY A 136 26.89 9.27 -13.37
C GLY A 136 27.93 8.32 -12.76
N GLU A 137 29.19 8.76 -12.61
CA GLU A 137 30.32 7.94 -12.19
C GLU A 137 30.65 8.12 -10.70
N PRO A 138 31.01 7.04 -10.00
CA PRO A 138 31.51 7.10 -8.63
C PRO A 138 32.80 7.92 -8.53
N ARG A 139 33.01 8.60 -7.41
CA ARG A 139 34.21 9.36 -7.11
C ARG A 139 34.93 8.82 -5.89
N ILE A 140 36.25 8.62 -6.00
CA ILE A 140 37.14 8.22 -4.91
C ILE A 140 37.94 9.44 -4.45
N LEU A 141 37.94 9.71 -3.14
CA LEU A 141 38.81 10.63 -2.46
C LEU A 141 39.62 9.84 -1.42
N ASN A 142 40.89 9.57 -1.72
CA ASN A 142 41.72 8.74 -0.88
C ASN A 142 42.46 9.53 0.23
N ASP A 143 42.43 10.87 0.15
CA ASP A 143 42.90 11.78 1.19
C ASP A 143 41.91 12.95 1.33
N LEU A 144 41.05 12.85 2.33
CA LEU A 144 40.04 13.87 2.63
C LEU A 144 40.63 15.13 3.23
N GLU A 145 41.79 15.04 3.94
CA GLU A 145 42.46 16.21 4.49
C GLU A 145 43.12 17.05 3.38
N LEU A 146 43.74 16.38 2.39
CA LEU A 146 44.28 17.04 1.22
C LEU A 146 43.14 17.73 0.42
N HIS A 147 42.05 17.01 0.18
CA HIS A 147 40.90 17.56 -0.50
C HIS A 147 40.29 18.78 0.22
N LEU A 148 40.26 18.77 1.55
CA LEU A 148 39.76 19.90 2.35
C LEU A 148 40.68 21.12 2.26
N ARG A 149 42.01 20.91 2.16
CA ARG A 149 42.99 22.02 1.94
C ARG A 149 42.82 22.67 0.58
N GLU A 150 42.51 21.86 -0.44
CA GLU A 150 42.23 22.36 -1.80
C GLU A 150 40.83 23.03 -1.93
N HIS A 151 39.88 22.61 -1.09
CA HIS A 151 38.51 23.08 -1.07
C HIS A 151 38.06 23.50 0.34
N PRO A 152 38.65 24.58 0.91
CA PRO A 152 38.44 24.98 2.31
C PRO A 152 37.00 25.42 2.63
N GLY A 153 36.20 25.73 1.60
CA GLY A 153 34.77 26.06 1.71
C GLY A 153 33.85 24.86 1.86
N SER A 154 34.34 23.61 1.73
CA SER A 154 33.51 22.39 1.83
C SER A 154 33.19 22.06 3.28
N ASP A 155 32.01 22.51 3.77
CA ASP A 155 31.55 22.24 5.15
C ASP A 155 31.33 20.74 5.37
N SER A 156 30.73 20.03 4.41
CA SER A 156 30.51 18.60 4.51
C SER A 156 31.80 17.80 4.61
N THR A 157 32.84 18.14 3.82
CA THR A 157 34.15 17.48 3.91
C THR A 157 34.81 17.77 5.26
N ARG A 158 34.73 18.99 5.76
CA ARG A 158 35.27 19.36 7.09
C ARG A 158 34.61 18.50 8.18
N ARG A 159 33.33 18.39 8.21
CA ARG A 159 32.59 17.59 9.20
C ARG A 159 32.96 16.11 9.16
N ILE A 160 33.13 15.53 7.97
CA ILE A 160 33.54 14.13 7.80
C ILE A 160 34.99 13.90 8.28
N VAL A 161 35.90 14.86 8.03
CA VAL A 161 37.27 14.82 8.56
C VAL A 161 37.26 14.96 10.08
N GLU A 162 36.46 15.84 10.67
CA GLU A 162 36.24 15.98 12.11
C GLU A 162 35.64 14.72 12.76
N GLU A 163 34.86 13.94 12.01
CA GLU A 163 34.33 12.62 12.42
C GLU A 163 35.43 11.55 12.45
N GLY A 164 36.59 11.83 11.88
CA GLY A 164 37.76 10.93 11.87
C GLY A 164 37.95 10.21 10.54
N MET A 165 37.14 10.48 9.53
CA MET A 165 37.30 9.85 8.21
C MET A 165 38.48 10.45 7.44
N ARG A 166 39.19 9.61 6.67
CA ARG A 166 40.35 9.99 5.88
C ARG A 166 40.23 9.69 4.39
N SER A 167 39.40 8.75 4.02
CA SER A 167 39.06 8.48 2.62
C SER A 167 37.58 8.29 2.45
N SER A 168 37.08 8.56 1.23
CA SER A 168 35.67 8.39 0.89
C SER A 168 35.48 7.93 -0.56
N LEU A 169 34.49 7.06 -0.75
CA LEU A 169 33.94 6.72 -2.06
C LEU A 169 32.50 7.18 -2.09
N THR A 170 32.16 8.00 -3.06
CA THR A 170 30.79 8.52 -3.29
C THR A 170 30.23 7.92 -4.56
N CYS A 171 29.07 7.28 -4.46
CA CYS A 171 28.35 6.75 -5.62
C CYS A 171 27.02 7.49 -5.78
N PRO A 172 26.63 7.85 -7.02
CA PRO A 172 25.30 8.37 -7.29
C PRO A 172 24.27 7.25 -7.10
N LEU A 173 23.14 7.58 -6.49
CA LEU A 173 21.95 6.75 -6.46
C LEU A 173 21.06 7.16 -7.64
N GLN A 174 20.71 6.20 -8.48
CA GLN A 174 19.92 6.42 -9.69
C GLN A 174 18.72 5.49 -9.74
N ALA A 175 17.52 6.04 -9.90
CA ALA A 175 16.29 5.29 -10.13
C ALA A 175 15.52 5.90 -11.30
N MET A 176 14.88 5.06 -12.13
CA MET A 176 14.09 5.51 -13.28
C MET A 176 14.84 6.52 -14.19
N ASN A 177 16.13 6.29 -14.41
CA ASN A 177 17.01 7.16 -15.21
C ASN A 177 17.20 8.58 -14.65
N ARG A 178 17.00 8.77 -13.34
CA ARG A 178 17.21 10.04 -12.63
C ARG A 178 18.15 9.83 -11.45
N ALA A 179 18.99 10.80 -11.18
CA ALA A 179 19.74 10.86 -9.93
C ALA A 179 18.76 11.18 -8.79
N ILE A 180 18.72 10.33 -7.77
CA ILE A 180 17.88 10.50 -6.59
C ILE A 180 18.68 10.89 -5.35
N GLY A 181 20.02 10.75 -5.40
CA GLY A 181 20.90 11.08 -4.29
C GLY A 181 22.27 10.46 -4.38
N PHE A 182 22.86 10.20 -3.22
CA PHE A 182 24.21 9.66 -3.07
C PHE A 182 24.30 8.64 -1.94
N ILE A 183 25.16 7.64 -2.12
CA ILE A 183 25.68 6.82 -1.03
C ILE A 183 27.16 7.10 -0.85
N PHE A 184 27.57 7.26 0.40
CA PHE A 184 28.93 7.57 0.83
C PHE A 184 29.45 6.41 1.66
N PHE A 185 30.57 5.82 1.25
CA PHE A 185 31.37 4.93 2.05
C PHE A 185 32.61 5.70 2.49
N SER A 186 32.91 5.74 3.78
CA SER A 186 34.06 6.45 4.29
C SER A 186 34.87 5.57 5.23
N SER A 187 36.19 5.73 5.22
CA SER A 187 37.09 4.99 6.09
C SER A 187 37.97 5.95 6.89
N MET A 188 38.33 5.53 8.11
CA MET A 188 39.33 6.20 8.97
C MET A 188 40.75 6.05 8.46
N ARG A 189 40.96 5.30 7.37
CA ARG A 189 42.29 5.09 6.73
C ARG A 189 42.35 5.84 5.42
N THR A 190 43.50 6.39 5.06
CA THR A 190 43.79 6.87 3.71
C THR A 190 43.92 5.71 2.74
N ASP A 191 43.86 5.96 1.45
CA ASP A 191 44.10 5.01 0.35
C ASP A 191 43.31 3.69 0.43
N THR A 192 42.09 3.76 1.03
CA THR A 192 41.23 2.58 1.21
C THR A 192 40.60 2.12 -0.08
N TYR A 193 40.20 3.05 -0.96
CA TYR A 193 39.37 2.76 -2.15
C TYR A 193 40.20 2.73 -3.41
N ARG A 194 39.87 1.78 -4.34
CA ARG A 194 40.56 1.57 -5.61
C ARG A 194 39.54 1.30 -6.71
N ASN A 195 39.92 1.54 -7.97
CA ASN A 195 39.05 1.31 -9.15
C ASN A 195 38.51 -0.11 -9.24
N VAL A 196 39.25 -1.12 -8.80
CA VAL A 196 38.78 -2.52 -8.78
C VAL A 196 37.50 -2.72 -7.96
N HIS A 197 37.18 -1.83 -7.04
CA HIS A 197 35.99 -1.89 -6.24
C HIS A 197 34.79 -1.13 -6.86
N VAL A 198 35.03 -0.29 -7.90
CA VAL A 198 34.01 0.61 -8.45
C VAL A 198 32.81 -0.16 -9.02
N ASP A 199 33.02 -1.29 -9.69
CA ASP A 199 31.91 -2.08 -10.25
C ASP A 199 31.03 -2.69 -9.15
N VAL A 200 31.62 -3.16 -8.07
CA VAL A 200 30.87 -3.66 -6.88
C VAL A 200 30.04 -2.53 -6.29
N TYR A 201 30.65 -1.36 -6.10
CA TYR A 201 29.96 -0.19 -5.54
C TYR A 201 28.80 0.30 -6.42
N ARG A 202 29.02 0.31 -7.74
CA ARG A 202 27.97 0.70 -8.70
C ARG A 202 26.77 -0.24 -8.63
N ARG A 203 27.01 -1.54 -8.53
CA ARG A 203 25.95 -2.55 -8.36
C ARG A 203 25.16 -2.34 -7.07
N ILE A 204 25.87 -2.11 -5.95
CA ILE A 204 25.24 -1.82 -4.66
C ILE A 204 24.40 -0.55 -4.73
N ALA A 205 24.98 0.53 -5.25
CA ALA A 205 24.27 1.81 -5.40
C ALA A 205 23.03 1.66 -6.28
N GLY A 206 23.12 0.90 -7.38
CA GLY A 206 21.97 0.61 -8.26
C GLY A 206 20.83 -0.13 -7.55
N GLN A 207 21.14 -1.19 -6.84
CA GLN A 207 20.13 -1.95 -6.09
C GLN A 207 19.53 -1.14 -4.93
N LEU A 208 20.37 -0.46 -4.14
CA LEU A 208 19.90 0.40 -3.06
C LEU A 208 19.05 1.56 -3.56
N SER A 209 19.33 2.11 -4.75
CA SER A 209 18.53 3.16 -5.37
C SER A 209 17.09 2.73 -5.57
N VAL A 210 16.90 1.53 -6.15
CA VAL A 210 15.54 0.98 -6.37
C VAL A 210 14.81 0.75 -5.06
N ILE A 211 15.51 0.25 -4.06
CA ILE A 211 14.99 -0.03 -2.72
C ILE A 211 14.55 1.27 -2.03
N ILE A 212 15.41 2.26 -2.01
CA ILE A 212 15.15 3.57 -1.39
C ILE A 212 13.98 4.26 -2.08
N GLU A 213 13.95 4.28 -3.41
CA GLU A 213 12.86 4.91 -4.15
C GLU A 213 11.52 4.19 -3.95
N LYS A 214 11.51 2.86 -3.96
CA LYS A 214 10.31 2.07 -3.64
C LYS A 214 9.78 2.40 -2.24
N SER A 215 10.66 2.43 -1.23
CA SER A 215 10.29 2.76 0.14
C SER A 215 9.74 4.19 0.27
N ARG A 216 10.40 5.17 -0.39
CA ARG A 216 9.96 6.57 -0.43
C ARG A 216 8.59 6.73 -1.07
N LEU A 217 8.36 6.08 -2.21
CA LEU A 217 7.07 6.11 -2.89
C LEU A 217 5.97 5.47 -2.05
N TYR A 218 6.27 4.36 -1.37
CA TYR A 218 5.33 3.69 -0.47
C TYR A 218 4.96 4.57 0.72
N GLN A 219 5.95 5.20 1.35
CA GLN A 219 5.73 6.15 2.45
C GLN A 219 4.85 7.32 2.01
N LYS A 220 5.16 7.90 0.84
CA LYS A 220 4.36 8.99 0.27
C LYS A 220 2.93 8.57 -0.05
N LEU A 221 2.74 7.34 -0.51
CA LEU A 221 1.41 6.77 -0.76
C LEU A 221 0.59 6.68 0.55
N ILE A 222 1.23 6.20 1.64
CA ILE A 222 0.59 6.14 2.97
C ILE A 222 0.19 7.55 3.43
N GLU A 223 1.10 8.52 3.33
CA GLU A 223 0.83 9.91 3.73
C GLU A 223 -0.32 10.54 2.93
N VAL A 224 -0.33 10.35 1.62
CA VAL A 224 -1.40 10.87 0.73
C VAL A 224 -2.73 10.19 1.05
N ASN A 225 -2.75 8.88 1.30
CA ASN A 225 -3.97 8.19 1.70
C ASN A 225 -4.49 8.69 3.06
N ALA A 226 -3.62 8.84 4.05
CA ALA A 226 -4.01 9.37 5.36
C ALA A 226 -4.56 10.81 5.27
N LEU A 227 -3.96 11.64 4.41
CA LEU A 227 -4.45 12.99 4.15
C LEU A 227 -5.82 12.98 3.45
N LYS A 228 -6.01 12.10 2.45
CA LYS A 228 -7.30 11.90 1.76
C LYS A 228 -8.40 11.54 2.75
N ASP A 229 -8.14 10.57 3.63
CA ASP A 229 -9.14 10.09 4.59
C ASP A 229 -9.49 11.15 5.63
N ARG A 230 -8.48 11.87 6.13
CA ARG A 230 -8.70 13.00 7.03
C ARG A 230 -9.52 14.12 6.38
N PHE A 231 -9.22 14.46 5.13
CA PHE A 231 -9.96 15.47 4.38
C PHE A 231 -11.43 15.07 4.20
N LEU A 232 -11.69 13.81 3.79
CA LEU A 232 -13.04 13.29 3.64
C LEU A 232 -13.82 13.31 4.96
N GLY A 233 -13.17 12.93 6.08
CA GLY A 233 -13.78 12.97 7.41
C GLY A 233 -14.21 14.39 7.83
N ILE A 234 -13.33 15.37 7.66
CA ILE A 234 -13.61 16.78 7.98
C ILE A 234 -14.73 17.32 7.07
N ALA A 235 -14.60 17.14 5.76
CA ALA A 235 -15.59 17.63 4.80
C ALA A 235 -17.00 17.05 5.05
N ALA A 236 -17.07 15.76 5.37
CA ALA A 236 -18.34 15.11 5.68
C ALA A 236 -18.97 15.62 6.98
N HIS A 237 -18.16 15.86 8.02
CA HIS A 237 -18.65 16.47 9.25
C HIS A 237 -19.21 17.86 8.99
N ASP A 238 -18.49 18.70 8.26
CA ASP A 238 -18.84 20.09 7.99
C ASP A 238 -20.04 20.22 7.05
N LEU A 239 -20.27 19.23 6.18
CA LEU A 239 -21.49 19.15 5.37
C LEU A 239 -22.70 18.61 6.15
N ARG A 240 -22.49 17.62 7.05
CA ARG A 240 -23.58 17.02 7.83
C ARG A 240 -24.26 18.04 8.73
N SER A 241 -23.48 18.92 9.37
CA SER A 241 -23.99 19.91 10.33
C SER A 241 -25.04 20.85 9.71
N PRO A 242 -24.78 21.62 8.64
CA PRO A 242 -25.77 22.52 8.04
C PRO A 242 -26.97 21.78 7.44
N LEU A 243 -26.75 20.58 6.85
CA LEU A 243 -27.84 19.76 6.33
C LEU A 243 -28.76 19.26 7.45
N GLY A 244 -28.20 18.85 8.58
CA GLY A 244 -28.96 18.45 9.77
C GLY A 244 -29.79 19.59 10.35
N VAL A 245 -29.22 20.79 10.42
CA VAL A 245 -29.95 21.99 10.85
C VAL A 245 -31.10 22.29 9.88
N GLY A 246 -30.84 22.28 8.56
CA GLY A 246 -31.86 22.46 7.53
C GLY A 246 -33.00 21.45 7.65
N LYS A 247 -32.66 20.17 7.89
CA LYS A 247 -33.65 19.10 8.09
C LYS A 247 -34.49 19.32 9.35
N ASN A 248 -33.90 19.76 10.45
CA ASN A 248 -34.64 20.06 11.69
C ASN A 248 -35.64 21.20 11.48
N PHE A 249 -35.25 22.29 10.80
CA PHE A 249 -36.20 23.37 10.46
C PHE A 249 -37.33 22.86 9.56
N LEU A 250 -37.01 22.03 8.57
CA LEU A 250 -38.01 21.49 7.66
C LEU A 250 -38.99 20.56 8.40
N ALA A 251 -38.51 19.78 9.35
CA ALA A 251 -39.37 18.95 10.20
C ALA A 251 -40.37 19.78 11.01
N LEU A 252 -40.03 20.96 11.53
CA LEU A 252 -40.95 21.86 12.23
C LEU A 252 -42.08 22.34 11.30
N PHE A 253 -41.77 22.63 10.04
CA PHE A 253 -42.78 22.96 9.05
C PHE A 253 -43.72 21.77 8.77
N LEU A 254 -43.16 20.60 8.47
CA LEU A 254 -43.91 19.40 8.09
C LEU A 254 -44.80 18.86 9.23
N GLN A 255 -44.42 19.12 10.51
CA GLN A 255 -45.21 18.75 11.69
C GLN A 255 -46.25 19.78 12.08
N GLY A 256 -46.37 20.88 11.31
CA GLY A 256 -47.39 21.91 11.55
C GLY A 256 -47.13 22.91 12.69
N TYR A 257 -45.93 22.88 13.30
CA TYR A 257 -45.57 23.79 14.38
C TYR A 257 -45.55 25.27 13.98
N LEU A 258 -45.40 25.54 12.67
CA LEU A 258 -45.30 26.91 12.13
C LEU A 258 -46.54 27.38 11.39
N GLY A 259 -47.68 26.70 11.60
CA GLY A 259 -48.96 27.00 10.99
C GLY A 259 -49.35 26.07 9.83
N GLU A 260 -50.55 26.33 9.27
CA GLU A 260 -51.07 25.55 8.13
C GLU A 260 -50.31 25.89 6.85
N ILE A 261 -49.92 24.86 6.09
CA ILE A 261 -49.16 24.98 4.85
C ILE A 261 -50.08 24.55 3.67
N PRO A 262 -50.20 25.38 2.63
CA PRO A 262 -50.93 25.02 1.42
C PRO A 262 -50.33 23.74 0.77
N ASP A 263 -51.18 22.90 0.20
CA ASP A 263 -50.82 21.60 -0.39
C ASP A 263 -49.67 21.69 -1.43
N GLU A 264 -49.64 22.75 -2.23
CA GLU A 264 -48.57 22.96 -3.22
C GLU A 264 -47.21 23.19 -2.54
N GLN A 265 -47.18 24.00 -1.47
CA GLN A 265 -45.98 24.26 -0.71
C GLN A 265 -45.54 23.00 0.07
N LEU A 266 -46.48 22.22 0.59
CA LEU A 266 -46.23 20.97 1.26
C LEU A 266 -45.52 19.96 0.34
N LYS A 267 -45.89 19.88 -0.95
CA LYS A 267 -45.20 19.05 -1.96
C LYS A 267 -43.77 19.50 -2.18
N ILE A 268 -43.51 20.80 -2.21
CA ILE A 268 -42.17 21.36 -2.36
C ILE A 268 -41.30 21.01 -1.14
N LEU A 269 -41.85 21.25 0.08
CA LEU A 269 -41.13 20.97 1.35
C LEU A 269 -40.79 19.48 1.48
N ARG A 270 -41.71 18.58 1.13
CA ARG A 270 -41.42 17.12 1.09
C ARG A 270 -40.37 16.75 0.03
N THR A 271 -40.26 17.51 -1.04
CA THR A 271 -39.24 17.30 -2.06
C THR A 271 -37.88 17.75 -1.57
N ILE A 272 -37.81 18.86 -0.82
CA ILE A 272 -36.58 19.35 -0.17
C ILE A 272 -36.14 18.36 0.89
N ASP A 273 -37.04 17.86 1.75
CA ASP A 273 -36.74 16.87 2.79
C ASP A 273 -36.08 15.61 2.20
N ARG A 274 -36.69 15.05 1.17
CA ARG A 274 -36.10 13.90 0.47
C ARG A 274 -34.72 14.17 -0.15
N ASN A 275 -34.47 15.40 -0.62
CA ASN A 275 -33.15 15.76 -1.14
C ASN A 275 -32.11 15.91 -0.04
N LEU A 276 -32.49 16.45 1.12
CA LEU A 276 -31.62 16.54 2.32
C LEU A 276 -31.26 15.14 2.83
N ASP A 277 -32.24 14.24 2.96
CA ASP A 277 -31.99 12.84 3.32
C ASP A 277 -31.00 12.17 2.39
N ARG A 278 -31.18 12.39 1.11
CA ARG A 278 -30.30 11.83 0.10
C ARG A 278 -28.86 12.39 0.20
N MET A 279 -28.69 13.69 0.44
CA MET A 279 -27.36 14.28 0.64
C MET A 279 -26.69 13.71 1.87
N LEU A 280 -27.41 13.59 3.00
CA LEU A 280 -26.90 12.97 4.20
C LEU A 280 -26.49 11.51 3.98
N GLN A 281 -27.31 10.75 3.24
CA GLN A 281 -26.95 9.37 2.89
C GLN A 281 -25.69 9.30 2.03
N MET A 282 -25.55 10.16 1.02
CA MET A 282 -24.35 10.19 0.18
C MET A 282 -23.08 10.51 0.98
N ILE A 283 -23.18 11.42 1.95
CA ILE A 283 -22.06 11.77 2.83
C ILE A 283 -21.69 10.56 3.70
N ASN A 284 -22.67 9.86 4.26
CA ASN A 284 -22.42 8.68 5.07
C ASN A 284 -21.84 7.53 4.23
N ASP A 285 -22.37 7.28 3.03
CA ASP A 285 -21.85 6.28 2.09
C ASP A 285 -20.37 6.55 1.74
N LEU A 286 -20.01 7.83 1.51
CA LEU A 286 -18.65 8.24 1.20
C LEU A 286 -17.69 8.01 2.38
N LEU A 287 -18.14 8.33 3.59
CA LEU A 287 -17.38 8.06 4.82
C LEU A 287 -17.18 6.57 5.06
N ASP A 288 -18.21 5.76 4.88
CA ASP A 288 -18.13 4.31 5.04
C ASP A 288 -17.09 3.73 4.07
N ILE A 289 -17.09 4.16 2.80
CA ILE A 289 -16.10 3.72 1.82
C ILE A 289 -14.69 4.12 2.25
N SER A 290 -14.46 5.39 2.65
CA SER A 290 -13.15 5.86 3.11
C SER A 290 -12.64 5.06 4.32
N THR A 291 -13.51 4.82 5.32
CA THR A 291 -13.17 4.06 6.52
C THR A 291 -12.82 2.59 6.20
N ILE A 292 -13.51 2.00 5.25
CA ILE A 292 -13.24 0.62 4.82
C ILE A 292 -11.95 0.55 4.01
N GLU A 293 -11.71 1.49 3.07
CA GLU A 293 -10.50 1.55 2.23
C GLU A 293 -9.23 1.75 3.05
N SER A 294 -9.30 2.53 4.10
CA SER A 294 -8.16 2.77 5.00
C SER A 294 -7.86 1.58 5.93
N GLY A 295 -8.65 0.49 5.85
CA GLY A 295 -8.51 -0.66 6.75
C GLY A 295 -8.90 -0.36 8.20
N GLN A 296 -9.57 0.77 8.45
CA GLN A 296 -10.00 1.21 9.78
C GLN A 296 -11.39 0.71 10.17
N LEU A 297 -11.99 -0.16 9.35
CA LEU A 297 -13.26 -0.79 9.71
C LEU A 297 -13.03 -1.80 10.84
N GLU A 298 -13.20 -1.36 12.08
CA GLU A 298 -13.26 -2.26 13.23
C GLU A 298 -14.65 -2.89 13.31
N LEU A 299 -14.72 -4.18 13.03
CA LEU A 299 -15.94 -4.95 13.27
C LEU A 299 -16.11 -5.23 14.76
N LYS A 300 -17.35 -5.22 15.23
CA LYS A 300 -17.74 -5.63 16.60
C LYS A 300 -18.57 -6.92 16.52
N PRO A 301 -17.94 -8.07 16.23
CA PRO A 301 -18.66 -9.30 16.02
C PRO A 301 -19.33 -9.77 17.32
N GLN A 302 -20.56 -10.25 17.19
CA GLN A 302 -21.37 -10.84 18.25
C GLN A 302 -21.95 -12.15 17.74
N ARG A 303 -22.15 -13.11 18.62
CA ARG A 303 -22.91 -14.32 18.28
C ARG A 303 -24.39 -14.00 18.23
N ILE A 304 -24.99 -14.18 17.08
CA ILE A 304 -26.37 -13.78 16.80
C ILE A 304 -27.16 -14.99 16.34
N ASP A 305 -28.35 -15.19 16.94
CA ASP A 305 -29.40 -16.05 16.40
C ASP A 305 -29.89 -15.42 15.07
N LEU A 306 -29.49 -16.03 13.97
CA LEU A 306 -29.76 -15.48 12.65
C LEU A 306 -31.26 -15.51 12.32
N SER A 307 -32.01 -16.50 12.80
CA SER A 307 -33.45 -16.59 12.57
C SER A 307 -34.20 -15.41 13.20
N LEU A 308 -33.94 -15.15 14.46
CA LEU A 308 -34.54 -14.03 15.19
C LEU A 308 -34.12 -12.67 14.62
N TYR A 309 -32.84 -12.55 14.21
CA TYR A 309 -32.32 -11.35 13.62
C TYR A 309 -32.99 -11.01 12.29
N LEU A 310 -33.10 -11.99 11.37
CA LEU A 310 -33.75 -11.78 10.06
C LEU A 310 -35.25 -11.52 10.19
N GLN A 311 -35.94 -12.13 11.18
CA GLN A 311 -37.34 -11.80 11.46
C GLN A 311 -37.51 -10.32 11.81
N LYS A 312 -36.70 -9.80 12.75
CA LYS A 312 -36.72 -8.40 13.13
C LYS A 312 -36.36 -7.49 11.95
N ALA A 313 -35.35 -7.86 11.17
CA ALA A 313 -34.93 -7.11 10.00
C ALA A 313 -36.04 -6.94 8.95
N VAL A 314 -36.83 -8.00 8.70
CA VAL A 314 -37.99 -7.96 7.80
C VAL A 314 -39.12 -7.11 8.38
N GLU A 315 -39.44 -7.26 9.67
CA GLU A 315 -40.49 -6.48 10.33
C GLU A 315 -40.22 -4.96 10.22
N LEU A 316 -39.00 -4.55 10.46
CA LEU A 316 -38.59 -3.13 10.34
C LEU A 316 -38.74 -2.58 8.91
N ARG A 317 -38.52 -3.41 7.90
CA ARG A 317 -38.55 -2.97 6.47
C ARG A 317 -39.89 -3.20 5.79
N ARG A 318 -40.79 -3.94 6.39
CA ARG A 318 -42.12 -4.23 5.85
C ARG A 318 -42.95 -2.97 5.54
N PRO A 319 -43.00 -1.92 6.39
CA PRO A 319 -43.72 -0.69 6.07
C PRO A 319 -43.21 0.00 4.81
N LEU A 320 -41.87 -0.03 4.57
CA LEU A 320 -41.26 0.57 3.38
C LEU A 320 -41.69 -0.16 2.11
N ALA A 321 -41.73 -1.48 2.12
CA ALA A 321 -42.23 -2.27 1.00
C ALA A 321 -43.75 -2.06 0.76
N GLN A 322 -44.56 -2.02 1.83
CA GLN A 322 -45.99 -1.78 1.78
C GLN A 322 -46.34 -0.41 1.19
N ALA A 323 -45.55 0.63 1.47
CA ALA A 323 -45.71 1.97 0.90
C ALA A 323 -45.67 1.98 -0.65
N LYS A 324 -45.00 0.98 -1.26
CA LYS A 324 -44.97 0.75 -2.72
C LYS A 324 -45.86 -0.40 -3.15
N SER A 325 -46.77 -0.90 -2.28
CA SER A 325 -47.63 -2.06 -2.54
C SER A 325 -46.83 -3.34 -2.88
N ILE A 326 -45.68 -3.55 -2.27
CA ILE A 326 -44.82 -4.73 -2.43
C ILE A 326 -44.95 -5.61 -1.19
N SER A 327 -45.08 -6.93 -1.38
CA SER A 327 -45.06 -7.91 -0.27
C SER A 327 -43.64 -8.31 0.07
N LEU A 328 -43.21 -8.07 1.31
CA LEU A 328 -41.93 -8.55 1.81
C LEU A 328 -42.13 -9.80 2.69
N GLN A 329 -41.59 -10.92 2.26
CA GLN A 329 -41.74 -12.22 2.90
C GLN A 329 -40.39 -12.74 3.40
N LEU A 330 -40.43 -13.60 4.43
CA LEU A 330 -39.27 -14.26 5.01
C LEU A 330 -39.47 -15.76 4.85
N GLU A 331 -38.47 -16.42 4.27
CA GLU A 331 -38.40 -17.87 4.11
C GLU A 331 -37.14 -18.40 4.78
N LEU A 332 -37.30 -19.05 5.93
CA LEU A 332 -36.21 -19.65 6.69
C LEU A 332 -36.39 -21.14 6.84
N PRO A 333 -35.32 -21.94 6.84
CA PRO A 333 -35.38 -23.32 7.24
C PRO A 333 -35.66 -23.41 8.75
N PRO A 334 -36.12 -24.58 9.25
CA PRO A 334 -36.44 -24.79 10.67
C PRO A 334 -35.30 -24.48 11.61
N GLU A 335 -34.06 -24.70 11.18
CA GLU A 335 -32.85 -24.49 11.98
C GLU A 335 -31.82 -23.73 11.15
N LEU A 336 -31.33 -22.62 11.71
CA LEU A 336 -30.17 -21.86 11.24
C LEU A 336 -29.13 -21.82 12.39
N PRO A 337 -27.84 -21.89 12.07
CA PRO A 337 -26.80 -21.73 13.08
C PRO A 337 -26.73 -20.29 13.60
N GLU A 338 -26.18 -20.14 14.80
CA GLU A 338 -25.68 -18.83 15.24
C GLU A 338 -24.48 -18.40 14.36
N VAL A 339 -24.40 -17.12 14.06
CA VAL A 339 -23.35 -16.54 13.24
C VAL A 339 -22.62 -15.46 14.03
N SER A 340 -21.30 -15.43 13.94
CA SER A 340 -20.48 -14.36 14.50
C SER A 340 -20.42 -13.21 13.52
N MET A 341 -21.12 -12.10 13.79
CA MET A 341 -21.18 -10.95 12.87
C MET A 341 -21.36 -9.63 13.65
N ASP A 342 -21.03 -8.52 13.01
CA ASP A 342 -21.40 -7.18 13.49
C ASP A 342 -22.83 -6.88 13.06
N PRO A 343 -23.81 -6.84 14.01
CA PRO A 343 -25.21 -6.69 13.66
C PRO A 343 -25.53 -5.34 13.03
N GLN A 344 -24.81 -4.28 13.37
CA GLN A 344 -25.05 -2.95 12.79
C GLN A 344 -24.59 -2.91 11.33
N ARG A 345 -23.44 -3.51 11.02
CA ARG A 345 -22.90 -3.58 9.66
C ARG A 345 -23.73 -4.50 8.77
N ILE A 346 -24.19 -5.65 9.29
CA ILE A 346 -25.07 -6.54 8.52
C ILE A 346 -26.46 -5.93 8.34
N ASP A 347 -26.97 -5.14 9.29
CA ASP A 347 -28.20 -4.38 9.09
C ASP A 347 -28.08 -3.37 7.93
N GLN A 348 -26.93 -2.72 7.78
CA GLN A 348 -26.61 -1.85 6.65
C GLN A 348 -26.58 -2.62 5.32
N VAL A 349 -26.05 -3.85 5.31
CA VAL A 349 -26.07 -4.75 4.13
C VAL A 349 -27.51 -5.06 3.74
N LEU A 350 -28.33 -5.52 4.71
CA LEU A 350 -29.74 -5.85 4.46
C LEU A 350 -30.55 -4.61 3.98
N ASP A 351 -30.27 -3.45 4.58
CA ASP A 351 -30.92 -2.19 4.19
C ASP A 351 -30.64 -1.85 2.73
N ASN A 352 -29.37 -1.93 2.32
CA ASN A 352 -28.98 -1.69 0.93
C ASN A 352 -29.63 -2.70 -0.05
N LEU A 353 -29.64 -4.00 0.29
CA LEU A 353 -30.19 -5.02 -0.60
C LEU A 353 -31.72 -4.93 -0.69
N VAL A 354 -32.43 -4.80 0.45
CA VAL A 354 -33.89 -4.74 0.47
C VAL A 354 -34.40 -3.43 -0.16
N THR A 355 -33.75 -2.29 0.12
CA THR A 355 -34.15 -1.01 -0.52
C THR A 355 -33.90 -1.02 -2.02
N ASN A 356 -32.83 -1.66 -2.50
CA ASN A 356 -32.61 -1.87 -3.93
C ASN A 356 -33.72 -2.74 -4.53
N ALA A 357 -34.05 -3.87 -3.91
CA ALA A 357 -35.14 -4.73 -4.35
C ALA A 357 -36.47 -3.95 -4.46
N ILE A 358 -36.80 -3.11 -3.47
CA ILE A 358 -38.00 -2.25 -3.49
C ILE A 358 -37.92 -1.22 -4.62
N LYS A 359 -36.79 -0.56 -4.83
CA LYS A 359 -36.62 0.48 -5.87
C LYS A 359 -36.83 -0.07 -7.28
N PHE A 360 -36.36 -1.28 -7.55
CA PHE A 360 -36.39 -1.86 -8.90
C PHE A 360 -37.56 -2.80 -9.16
N SER A 361 -38.40 -3.07 -8.15
CA SER A 361 -39.64 -3.84 -8.29
C SER A 361 -40.86 -2.95 -8.62
N PHE A 362 -41.83 -3.54 -9.29
CA PHE A 362 -43.11 -2.90 -9.56
C PHE A 362 -44.08 -3.07 -8.39
N ALA A 363 -45.11 -2.21 -8.31
CA ALA A 363 -46.20 -2.39 -7.36
C ALA A 363 -46.94 -3.72 -7.60
N GLY A 364 -47.37 -4.38 -6.53
CA GLY A 364 -48.06 -5.66 -6.59
C GLY A 364 -47.16 -6.88 -6.69
N THR A 365 -45.81 -6.68 -6.67
CA THR A 365 -44.83 -7.78 -6.69
C THR A 365 -44.42 -8.22 -5.28
N GLN A 366 -43.58 -9.24 -5.21
CA GLN A 366 -43.11 -9.84 -3.99
C GLN A 366 -41.56 -9.75 -3.91
N ILE A 367 -41.07 -9.51 -2.71
CA ILE A 367 -39.64 -9.65 -2.35
C ILE A 367 -39.53 -10.74 -1.30
N ILE A 368 -38.61 -11.69 -1.47
CA ILE A 368 -38.35 -12.79 -0.56
C ILE A 368 -36.95 -12.63 0.03
N LEU A 369 -36.89 -12.53 1.36
CA LEU A 369 -35.64 -12.69 2.11
C LEU A 369 -35.55 -14.13 2.57
N SER A 370 -34.48 -14.82 2.23
CA SER A 370 -34.27 -16.20 2.63
C SER A 370 -32.86 -16.42 3.15
N ALA A 371 -32.67 -17.48 3.92
CA ALA A 371 -31.35 -17.89 4.38
C ALA A 371 -31.21 -19.41 4.35
N ARG A 372 -30.01 -19.90 4.02
CA ARG A 372 -29.70 -21.34 4.03
C ARG A 372 -28.26 -21.60 4.44
N LYS A 373 -28.04 -22.69 5.14
CA LYS A 373 -26.68 -23.16 5.45
C LYS A 373 -26.07 -23.85 4.23
N THR A 374 -24.85 -23.48 3.89
CA THR A 374 -24.08 -24.06 2.77
C THR A 374 -22.66 -24.35 3.26
N GLY A 375 -22.42 -25.58 3.70
CA GLY A 375 -21.12 -25.97 4.27
C GLY A 375 -20.80 -25.21 5.56
N ASN A 376 -19.68 -24.49 5.57
CA ASN A 376 -19.22 -23.65 6.68
C ASN A 376 -19.73 -22.19 6.60
N PHE A 377 -20.69 -21.93 5.73
CA PHE A 377 -21.26 -20.59 5.53
C PHE A 377 -22.77 -20.64 5.64
N VAL A 378 -23.37 -19.49 5.95
CA VAL A 378 -24.79 -19.24 5.73
C VAL A 378 -24.92 -18.26 4.59
N SER A 379 -25.70 -18.60 3.57
CA SER A 379 -26.11 -17.70 2.48
C SER A 379 -27.41 -17.00 2.85
N ILE A 380 -27.43 -15.68 2.74
CA ILE A 380 -28.62 -14.83 2.91
C ILE A 380 -28.92 -14.23 1.56
N GLU A 381 -30.19 -14.36 1.10
CA GLU A 381 -30.61 -14.01 -0.24
C GLU A 381 -31.80 -13.07 -0.20
N VAL A 382 -31.75 -12.03 -1.03
CA VAL A 382 -32.87 -11.11 -1.30
C VAL A 382 -33.27 -11.28 -2.76
N LYS A 383 -34.43 -11.89 -3.01
CA LYS A 383 -34.99 -12.15 -4.33
C LYS A 383 -36.13 -11.19 -4.61
N ASP A 384 -36.03 -10.47 -5.72
CA ASP A 384 -37.07 -9.57 -6.21
C ASP A 384 -37.71 -10.07 -7.51
N GLN A 385 -38.90 -9.56 -7.82
CA GLN A 385 -39.62 -9.75 -9.08
C GLN A 385 -39.63 -8.47 -9.92
N GLY A 386 -38.47 -7.77 -9.93
CA GLY A 386 -38.30 -6.50 -10.63
C GLY A 386 -37.97 -6.65 -12.12
N GLN A 387 -37.40 -5.60 -12.68
CA GLN A 387 -37.07 -5.52 -14.11
C GLN A 387 -35.94 -6.48 -14.51
N GLY A 388 -35.18 -7.02 -13.54
CA GLY A 388 -33.97 -7.77 -13.80
C GLY A 388 -32.83 -6.88 -14.34
N ILE A 389 -31.64 -7.48 -14.49
CA ILE A 389 -30.41 -6.80 -14.86
C ILE A 389 -29.82 -7.51 -16.09
N PRO A 390 -29.43 -6.78 -17.15
CA PRO A 390 -28.73 -7.36 -18.30
C PRO A 390 -27.40 -8.00 -17.90
N GLN A 391 -27.05 -9.13 -18.50
CA GLN A 391 -25.83 -9.89 -18.23
C GLN A 391 -24.55 -9.04 -18.30
N GLN A 392 -24.48 -8.11 -19.25
CA GLN A 392 -23.35 -7.20 -19.43
C GLN A 392 -23.14 -6.21 -18.28
N ASP A 393 -24.17 -5.97 -17.44
CA ASP A 393 -24.12 -5.04 -16.31
C ASP A 393 -23.77 -5.75 -14.98
N LEU A 394 -23.93 -7.09 -14.89
CA LEU A 394 -23.65 -7.86 -13.67
C LEU A 394 -22.22 -7.67 -13.11
N PRO A 395 -21.16 -7.67 -13.93
CA PRO A 395 -19.80 -7.48 -13.43
C PRO A 395 -19.53 -6.11 -12.79
N LYS A 396 -20.37 -5.11 -13.08
CA LYS A 396 -20.21 -3.72 -12.61
C LYS A 396 -20.99 -3.43 -11.33
N LEU A 397 -21.87 -4.35 -10.87
CA LEU A 397 -22.81 -4.11 -9.78
C LEU A 397 -22.14 -3.72 -8.46
N PHE A 398 -21.04 -4.38 -8.13
CA PHE A 398 -20.34 -4.21 -6.86
C PHE A 398 -19.12 -3.28 -6.97
N SER A 399 -18.96 -2.57 -8.08
CA SER A 399 -17.92 -1.57 -8.26
C SER A 399 -18.33 -0.20 -7.70
N ASP A 400 -17.34 0.60 -7.31
CA ASP A 400 -17.57 1.96 -6.83
C ASP A 400 -18.24 2.80 -7.92
N PHE A 401 -19.32 3.49 -7.55
CA PHE A 401 -20.17 4.26 -8.47
C PHE A 401 -20.74 3.43 -9.65
N GLY A 402 -20.79 2.10 -9.51
CA GLY A 402 -21.32 1.20 -10.51
C GLY A 402 -22.78 1.55 -10.83
N LYS A 403 -23.06 1.79 -12.10
CA LYS A 403 -24.41 2.05 -12.59
C LYS A 403 -24.77 1.04 -13.67
N THR A 404 -25.98 0.52 -13.58
CA THR A 404 -26.57 -0.32 -14.61
C THR A 404 -27.41 0.52 -15.58
N SER A 405 -27.74 -0.05 -16.72
CA SER A 405 -28.68 0.55 -17.68
C SER A 405 -30.14 0.60 -17.16
N VAL A 406 -30.43 -0.15 -16.09
CA VAL A 406 -31.76 -0.29 -15.50
C VAL A 406 -32.06 0.91 -14.59
N LYS A 407 -33.22 1.54 -14.79
CA LYS A 407 -33.69 2.69 -13.99
C LYS A 407 -34.70 2.22 -12.93
N PRO A 408 -34.70 2.84 -11.73
CA PRO A 408 -35.74 2.59 -10.74
C PRO A 408 -37.17 2.82 -11.26
N THR A 409 -38.13 2.01 -10.79
CA THR A 409 -39.51 1.97 -11.33
C THR A 409 -40.34 3.21 -11.00
N SER A 410 -40.00 3.95 -9.92
CA SER A 410 -40.74 5.15 -9.48
C SER A 410 -39.90 6.42 -9.54
N GLY A 411 -38.80 6.42 -10.34
CA GLY A 411 -37.94 7.58 -10.53
C GLY A 411 -37.02 7.89 -9.35
N GLU A 412 -36.83 6.95 -8.41
CA GLU A 412 -35.90 7.08 -7.32
C GLU A 412 -34.46 7.19 -7.90
N LYS A 413 -33.63 7.96 -7.26
CA LYS A 413 -32.21 8.10 -7.64
C LYS A 413 -31.34 7.21 -6.75
N SER A 414 -30.35 6.52 -7.33
CA SER A 414 -29.34 5.75 -6.59
C SER A 414 -28.00 6.46 -6.59
N THR A 415 -27.20 6.28 -5.52
CA THR A 415 -25.84 6.82 -5.41
C THR A 415 -24.83 6.00 -6.21
N GLY A 416 -25.11 4.70 -6.40
CA GLY A 416 -24.18 3.72 -6.98
C GLY A 416 -23.11 3.23 -5.98
N LEU A 417 -23.21 3.60 -4.71
CA LEU A 417 -22.25 3.21 -3.65
C LEU A 417 -22.77 2.06 -2.78
N GLY A 418 -24.09 1.89 -2.67
CA GLY A 418 -24.67 0.92 -1.74
C GLY A 418 -24.21 -0.52 -1.93
N LEU A 419 -24.11 -1.02 -3.17
CA LEU A 419 -23.62 -2.38 -3.43
C LEU A 419 -22.12 -2.53 -3.24
N ALA A 420 -21.33 -1.49 -3.48
CA ALA A 420 -19.91 -1.47 -3.16
C ALA A 420 -19.68 -1.56 -1.64
N ILE A 421 -20.48 -0.84 -0.85
CA ILE A 421 -20.48 -0.92 0.62
C ILE A 421 -20.88 -2.33 1.07
N VAL A 422 -21.92 -2.93 0.49
CA VAL A 422 -22.33 -4.32 0.76
C VAL A 422 -21.16 -5.27 0.58
N LYS A 423 -20.48 -5.21 -0.57
CA LYS A 423 -19.34 -6.06 -0.86
C LYS A 423 -18.24 -5.92 0.20
N ARG A 424 -17.85 -4.71 0.51
CA ARG A 424 -16.76 -4.45 1.47
C ARG A 424 -17.09 -4.89 2.90
N ILE A 425 -18.33 -4.66 3.36
CA ILE A 425 -18.77 -5.11 4.69
C ILE A 425 -18.75 -6.64 4.76
N VAL A 426 -19.25 -7.31 3.73
CA VAL A 426 -19.30 -8.77 3.69
C VAL A 426 -17.90 -9.37 3.58
N GLU A 427 -17.02 -8.81 2.76
CA GLU A 427 -15.61 -9.22 2.67
C GLU A 427 -14.88 -9.03 4.00
N ALA A 428 -15.15 -7.96 4.74
CA ALA A 428 -14.62 -7.75 6.09
C ALA A 428 -15.11 -8.80 7.11
N HIS A 429 -16.28 -9.44 6.86
CA HIS A 429 -16.79 -10.59 7.62
C HIS A 429 -16.32 -11.94 7.05
N GLU A 430 -15.31 -11.95 6.16
CA GLU A 430 -14.78 -13.16 5.51
C GLU A 430 -15.84 -13.89 4.64
N GLY A 431 -16.87 -13.15 4.19
CA GLY A 431 -17.93 -13.64 3.34
C GLY A 431 -17.74 -13.30 1.86
N GLN A 432 -18.71 -13.66 1.05
CA GLN A 432 -18.76 -13.38 -0.39
C GLN A 432 -20.11 -12.80 -0.77
N VAL A 433 -20.13 -11.97 -1.81
CA VAL A 433 -21.36 -11.41 -2.39
C VAL A 433 -21.55 -11.85 -3.83
N GLY A 434 -22.77 -11.93 -4.27
CA GLY A 434 -23.09 -12.20 -5.67
C GLY A 434 -24.49 -11.76 -6.06
N ALA A 435 -24.78 -11.82 -7.36
CA ALA A 435 -26.09 -11.54 -7.91
C ALA A 435 -26.37 -12.44 -9.11
N GLU A 436 -27.58 -12.93 -9.19
CA GLU A 436 -28.15 -13.65 -10.33
C GLU A 436 -29.35 -12.85 -10.83
N SER A 437 -29.44 -12.62 -12.12
CA SER A 437 -30.54 -11.83 -12.67
C SER A 437 -30.82 -12.17 -14.13
N GLU A 438 -32.10 -12.11 -14.47
CA GLU A 438 -32.60 -12.24 -15.86
C GLU A 438 -33.54 -11.08 -16.15
N THR A 439 -33.30 -10.39 -17.26
CA THR A 439 -34.12 -9.26 -17.67
C THR A 439 -35.58 -9.66 -17.78
N GLY A 440 -36.47 -8.93 -17.11
CA GLY A 440 -37.94 -9.18 -17.08
C GLY A 440 -38.38 -10.23 -16.04
N LYS A 441 -37.48 -10.92 -15.34
CA LYS A 441 -37.84 -11.93 -14.32
C LYS A 441 -37.45 -11.55 -12.88
N GLY A 442 -36.65 -10.50 -12.72
CA GLY A 442 -36.15 -10.05 -11.43
C GLY A 442 -34.69 -10.41 -11.13
N SER A 443 -34.27 -10.20 -9.90
CA SER A 443 -32.91 -10.42 -9.45
C SER A 443 -32.88 -11.13 -8.10
N THR A 444 -31.78 -11.86 -7.84
CA THR A 444 -31.45 -12.44 -6.55
C THR A 444 -30.08 -11.93 -6.17
N PHE A 445 -30.00 -11.12 -5.13
CA PHE A 445 -28.74 -10.70 -4.51
C PHE A 445 -28.48 -11.57 -3.30
N TYR A 446 -27.26 -12.03 -3.13
CA TYR A 446 -26.91 -12.87 -1.99
C TYR A 446 -25.56 -12.47 -1.40
N PHE A 447 -25.42 -12.80 -0.12
CA PHE A 447 -24.14 -12.74 0.58
C PHE A 447 -23.99 -13.91 1.54
N THR A 448 -22.73 -14.26 1.85
CA THR A 448 -22.42 -15.36 2.75
C THR A 448 -21.71 -14.85 4.00
N LEU A 449 -21.93 -15.53 5.13
CA LEU A 449 -21.21 -15.29 6.38
C LEU A 449 -20.67 -16.64 6.89
N PRO A 450 -19.46 -16.68 7.47
CA PRO A 450 -18.93 -17.88 8.11
C PRO A 450 -19.74 -18.24 9.36
N VAL A 451 -19.80 -19.55 9.68
CA VAL A 451 -20.54 -20.10 10.83
C VAL A 451 -19.58 -20.41 11.97
#